data_59379966435d61e6ee99a81cef209094
#
_entry.id   59379966435d61e6ee99a81cef209094
#
_cell.length_a   1.000
_cell.length_b   1.000
_cell.length_c   1.000
_cell.angle_alpha   90.00
_cell.angle_beta   90.00
_cell.angle_gamma   90.00
#
_symmetry.space_group_name_H-M   'P 1'
#
loop_
_entity.id
_entity.type
_entity.pdbx_description
1 polymer ?
#
loop_
_entity_poly.entity_id
_entity_poly.type
_entity_poly.pdbx_seq_one_letter_code
_entity_poly.pdbx_strand_id
1 'polypeptide(L)'
;MNNYLTKVKNMILSYWLYIMPHHLISRFTYIITRTHHPLTSFLIRLYVKLFKINLDECIEKNTDNYNTFCDFFTRKLKKGVHVVNKDKDSIVSSCDGRILQFGKIQDNSILQVKGKSTPIRTLLCNDKELTSIYKDGSFLTIYLSPKD
;
A
#
# COMPACT_ATOMS: atom_id res chain seq x y z
N MET A 1 -18.29 31.05 -3.47
CA MET A 1 -18.16 30.61 -4.87
C MET A 1 -17.16 29.45 -5.05
N ASN A 2 -16.01 29.43 -4.39
CA ASN A 2 -15.04 28.33 -4.49
C ASN A 2 -15.55 26.94 -4.04
N ASN A 3 -16.40 26.90 -3.02
CA ASN A 3 -16.86 25.61 -2.44
C ASN A 3 -17.85 24.86 -3.37
N TYR A 4 -18.60 25.58 -4.18
CA TYR A 4 -19.54 24.99 -5.14
C TYR A 4 -18.82 24.37 -6.35
N LEU A 5 -17.84 25.09 -6.89
CA LEU A 5 -17.02 24.61 -8.01
C LEU A 5 -16.21 23.36 -7.62
N THR A 6 -15.68 23.32 -6.40
CA THR A 6 -14.98 22.15 -5.87
C THR A 6 -15.92 20.95 -5.71
N LYS A 7 -17.15 21.19 -5.26
CA LYS A 7 -18.17 20.14 -5.11
C LYS A 7 -18.60 19.56 -6.46
N VAL A 8 -18.83 20.41 -7.45
CA VAL A 8 -19.17 20.01 -8.83
C VAL A 8 -18.00 19.25 -9.47
N LYS A 9 -16.78 19.74 -9.35
CA LYS A 9 -15.57 19.05 -9.84
C LYS A 9 -15.43 17.65 -9.23
N ASN A 10 -15.60 17.52 -7.91
CA ASN A 10 -15.51 16.24 -7.22
C ASN A 10 -16.63 15.28 -7.62
N MET A 11 -17.83 15.80 -7.86
CA MET A 11 -18.97 15.02 -8.34
C MET A 11 -18.70 14.48 -9.76
N ILE A 12 -18.24 15.31 -10.68
CA ILE A 12 -17.89 14.90 -12.05
C ILE A 12 -16.76 13.86 -12.02
N LEU A 13 -15.74 14.07 -11.21
CA LEU A 13 -14.62 13.12 -11.04
C LEU A 13 -15.09 11.78 -10.48
N SER A 14 -16.03 11.78 -9.52
CA SER A 14 -16.62 10.57 -8.96
C SER A 14 -17.43 9.79 -9.99
N TYR A 15 -18.25 10.47 -10.79
CA TYR A 15 -19.00 9.85 -11.89
C TYR A 15 -18.07 9.27 -12.95
N TRP A 16 -17.01 9.99 -13.32
CA TRP A 16 -16.00 9.52 -14.27
C TRP A 16 -15.32 8.27 -13.77
N LEU A 17 -14.91 8.23 -12.50
CA LEU A 17 -14.30 7.06 -11.87
C LEU A 17 -15.26 5.87 -11.80
N TYR A 18 -16.57 6.12 -11.61
CA TYR A 18 -17.57 5.05 -11.55
C TYR A 18 -17.84 4.40 -12.93
N ILE A 19 -17.84 5.19 -14.00
CA ILE A 19 -18.06 4.70 -15.38
C ILE A 19 -16.81 3.98 -15.94
N MET A 20 -15.65 4.28 -15.38
CA MET A 20 -14.39 3.74 -15.90
C MET A 20 -14.34 2.21 -15.75
N PRO A 21 -13.95 1.46 -16.80
CA PRO A 21 -13.90 0.00 -16.75
C PRO A 21 -12.69 -0.48 -15.93
N HIS A 22 -12.82 -0.47 -14.61
CA HIS A 22 -11.74 -0.78 -13.66
C HIS A 22 -11.03 -2.11 -13.96
N HIS A 23 -11.77 -3.13 -14.39
CA HIS A 23 -11.21 -4.44 -14.74
C HIS A 23 -10.29 -4.36 -15.97
N LEU A 24 -10.67 -3.58 -16.98
CA LEU A 24 -9.83 -3.39 -18.17
C LEU A 24 -8.57 -2.61 -17.84
N ILE A 25 -8.69 -1.54 -17.04
CA ILE A 25 -7.55 -0.74 -16.59
C ILE A 25 -6.59 -1.61 -15.77
N SER A 26 -7.10 -2.36 -14.80
CA SER A 26 -6.28 -3.25 -13.98
C SER A 26 -5.56 -4.31 -14.83
N ARG A 27 -6.25 -4.90 -15.82
CA ARG A 27 -5.66 -5.87 -16.73
C ARG A 27 -4.59 -5.25 -17.63
N PHE A 28 -4.85 -4.07 -18.14
CA PHE A 28 -3.91 -3.32 -18.96
C PHE A 28 -2.66 -2.93 -18.16
N THR A 29 -2.84 -2.38 -16.95
CA THR A 29 -1.74 -2.08 -16.04
C THR A 29 -0.94 -3.32 -15.68
N TYR A 30 -1.61 -4.45 -15.41
CA TYR A 30 -0.96 -5.72 -15.14
C TYR A 30 -0.03 -6.14 -16.28
N ILE A 31 -0.51 -6.06 -17.53
CA ILE A 31 0.29 -6.43 -18.71
C ILE A 31 1.47 -5.47 -18.88
N ILE A 32 1.24 -4.16 -18.89
CA ILE A 32 2.29 -3.16 -19.11
C ILE A 32 3.38 -3.26 -18.05
N THR A 33 3.02 -3.42 -16.79
CA THR A 33 4.01 -3.46 -15.71
C THR A 33 4.86 -4.72 -15.71
N ARG A 34 4.45 -5.79 -16.42
CA ARG A 34 5.16 -7.07 -16.49
C ARG A 34 5.77 -7.38 -17.85
N THR A 35 5.56 -6.53 -18.84
CA THR A 35 6.19 -6.69 -20.15
C THR A 35 7.42 -5.81 -20.26
N HIS A 36 8.45 -6.33 -20.94
CA HIS A 36 9.61 -5.51 -21.29
C HIS A 36 9.21 -4.50 -22.37
N HIS A 37 9.46 -3.24 -22.12
CA HIS A 37 9.14 -2.16 -23.05
C HIS A 37 10.28 -1.12 -23.07
N PRO A 38 10.62 -0.53 -24.21
CA PRO A 38 11.68 0.49 -24.31
C PRO A 38 11.47 1.70 -23.37
N LEU A 39 10.20 1.99 -23.02
CA LEU A 39 9.85 3.07 -22.09
C LEU A 39 9.93 2.68 -20.60
N THR A 40 10.25 1.42 -20.27
CA THR A 40 10.27 0.95 -18.89
C THR A 40 11.21 1.78 -18.01
N SER A 41 12.45 1.97 -18.45
CA SER A 41 13.45 2.76 -17.71
C SER A 41 13.02 4.22 -17.52
N PHE A 42 12.38 4.81 -18.52
CA PHE A 42 11.82 6.17 -18.41
C PHE A 42 10.71 6.23 -17.36
N LEU A 43 9.77 5.28 -17.39
CA LEU A 43 8.68 5.20 -16.42
C LEU A 43 9.20 4.97 -15.00
N ILE A 44 10.21 4.10 -14.83
CA ILE A 44 10.85 3.88 -13.54
C ILE A 44 11.51 5.17 -13.04
N ARG A 45 12.29 5.88 -13.85
CA ARG A 45 12.91 7.15 -13.46
C ARG A 45 11.87 8.21 -13.07
N LEU A 46 10.80 8.31 -13.84
CA LEU A 46 9.70 9.23 -13.53
C LEU A 46 9.06 8.87 -12.17
N TYR A 47 8.81 7.58 -11.94
CA TYR A 47 8.23 7.08 -10.70
C TYR A 47 9.14 7.35 -9.50
N VAL A 48 10.45 7.06 -9.61
CA VAL A 48 11.46 7.36 -8.59
C VAL A 48 11.44 8.85 -8.22
N LYS A 49 11.40 9.72 -9.23
CA LYS A 49 11.36 11.17 -9.03
C LYS A 49 10.07 11.64 -8.36
N LEU A 50 8.92 11.15 -8.82
CA LEU A 50 7.61 11.56 -8.29
C LEU A 50 7.41 11.13 -6.83
N PHE A 51 7.80 9.92 -6.50
CA PHE A 51 7.63 9.34 -5.16
C PHE A 51 8.86 9.50 -4.27
N LYS A 52 9.94 10.12 -4.77
CA LYS A 52 11.20 10.37 -4.04
C LYS A 52 11.76 9.09 -3.43
N ILE A 53 11.83 8.03 -4.24
CA ILE A 53 12.29 6.71 -3.78
C ILE A 53 13.80 6.75 -3.55
N ASN A 54 14.24 6.24 -2.39
CA ASN A 54 15.64 6.08 -2.07
C ASN A 54 16.20 4.80 -2.72
N LEU A 55 17.04 4.94 -3.74
CA LEU A 55 17.70 3.82 -4.40
C LEU A 55 18.99 3.38 -3.69
N ASP A 56 19.48 4.14 -2.71
CA ASP A 56 20.72 3.78 -2.01
C ASP A 56 20.60 2.51 -1.17
N GLU A 57 19.40 2.21 -0.75
CA GLU A 57 19.06 1.00 0.01
C GLU A 57 18.89 -0.23 -0.88
N CYS A 58 18.75 -0.06 -2.19
CA CYS A 58 18.52 -1.14 -3.13
C CYS A 58 19.83 -1.85 -3.51
N ILE A 59 19.75 -3.16 -3.80
CA ILE A 59 20.89 -3.93 -4.35
C ILE A 59 21.22 -3.36 -5.73
N GLU A 60 20.21 -3.19 -6.60
CA GLU A 60 20.36 -2.60 -7.91
C GLU A 60 19.90 -1.13 -7.86
N LYS A 61 20.81 -0.21 -8.11
CA LYS A 61 20.56 1.23 -8.10
C LYS A 61 20.24 1.79 -9.50
N ASN A 62 20.74 1.11 -10.53
CA ASN A 62 20.55 1.58 -11.90
C ASN A 62 19.15 1.18 -12.40
N THR A 63 18.33 2.18 -12.65
CA THR A 63 16.96 2.00 -13.16
C THR A 63 16.90 1.32 -14.52
N ASP A 64 17.99 1.33 -15.28
CA ASP A 64 18.04 0.74 -16.61
C ASP A 64 18.28 -0.78 -16.59
N ASN A 65 18.70 -1.32 -15.45
CA ASN A 65 18.93 -2.75 -15.26
C ASN A 65 17.67 -3.55 -14.92
N TYR A 66 16.53 -2.88 -14.74
CA TYR A 66 15.26 -3.54 -14.50
C TYR A 66 14.55 -3.88 -15.81
N ASN A 67 14.25 -5.15 -16.02
CA ASN A 67 13.58 -5.61 -17.23
C ASN A 67 12.13 -5.12 -17.33
N THR A 68 11.44 -5.08 -16.19
CA THR A 68 10.03 -4.67 -16.11
C THR A 68 9.82 -3.67 -14.97
N PHE A 69 8.72 -2.94 -15.02
CA PHE A 69 8.33 -2.08 -13.92
C PHE A 69 8.02 -2.90 -12.65
N CYS A 70 7.50 -4.12 -12.81
CA CYS A 70 7.22 -5.02 -11.71
C CYS A 70 8.51 -5.43 -10.98
N ASP A 71 9.60 -5.72 -11.72
CA ASP A 71 10.90 -6.06 -11.12
C ASP A 71 11.44 -4.89 -10.28
N PHE A 72 11.28 -3.67 -10.79
CA PHE A 72 11.63 -2.48 -10.02
C PHE A 72 10.74 -2.31 -8.78
N PHE A 73 9.44 -2.52 -8.91
CA PHE A 73 8.49 -2.37 -7.79
C PHE A 73 8.77 -3.37 -6.67
N THR A 74 9.19 -4.59 -7.02
CA THR A 74 9.57 -5.65 -6.08
C THR A 74 11.08 -5.74 -5.84
N ARG A 75 11.79 -4.62 -5.99
CA ARG A 75 13.25 -4.53 -5.85
C ARG A 75 13.75 -5.05 -4.50
N LYS A 76 14.91 -5.68 -4.53
CA LYS A 76 15.53 -6.22 -3.33
C LYS A 76 16.36 -5.14 -2.63
N LEU A 77 16.25 -5.10 -1.32
CA LEU A 77 17.06 -4.22 -0.47
C LEU A 77 18.38 -4.91 -0.09
N LYS A 78 19.39 -4.10 0.22
CA LYS A 78 20.69 -4.58 0.74
C LYS A 78 20.49 -5.23 2.11
N LYS A 79 21.32 -6.21 2.41
CA LYS A 79 21.35 -6.82 3.75
C LYS A 79 21.71 -5.76 4.79
N GLY A 80 20.97 -5.72 5.89
CA GLY A 80 21.25 -4.83 7.03
C GLY A 80 20.68 -3.41 6.93
N VAL A 81 19.95 -3.07 5.86
CA VAL A 81 19.22 -1.79 5.78
C VAL A 81 18.16 -1.71 6.86
N HIS A 82 17.40 -2.78 7.05
CA HIS A 82 16.41 -2.90 8.12
C HIS A 82 16.91 -3.91 9.15
N VAL A 83 17.34 -3.41 10.30
CA VAL A 83 17.78 -4.24 11.41
C VAL A 83 16.60 -4.60 12.28
N VAL A 84 16.24 -5.87 12.28
CA VAL A 84 15.18 -6.40 13.15
C VAL A 84 15.71 -6.53 14.57
N ASN A 85 15.06 -5.90 15.53
CA ASN A 85 15.40 -6.10 16.95
C ASN A 85 15.12 -7.56 17.33
N LYS A 86 16.08 -8.21 17.98
CA LYS A 86 16.01 -9.61 18.42
C LYS A 86 15.61 -9.77 19.88
N ASP A 87 15.35 -8.68 20.57
CA ASP A 87 14.89 -8.71 21.94
C ASP A 87 13.53 -9.41 22.03
N LYS A 88 13.42 -10.35 22.96
CA LYS A 88 12.20 -11.17 23.15
C LYS A 88 10.99 -10.35 23.59
N ASP A 89 11.23 -9.22 24.25
CA ASP A 89 10.18 -8.34 24.76
C ASP A 89 9.82 -7.21 23.81
N SER A 90 10.38 -7.21 22.59
CA SER A 90 10.12 -6.20 21.57
C SER A 90 9.14 -6.69 20.50
N ILE A 91 8.19 -5.83 20.15
CA ILE A 91 7.33 -6.01 18.98
C ILE A 91 7.92 -5.16 17.83
N VAL A 92 8.31 -5.83 16.75
CA VAL A 92 8.84 -5.15 15.56
C VAL A 92 7.73 -4.94 14.53
N SER A 93 7.84 -3.85 13.75
CA SER A 93 6.91 -3.60 12.65
C SER A 93 7.05 -4.70 11.59
N SER A 94 5.93 -5.17 11.07
CA SER A 94 5.89 -6.16 9.98
C SER A 94 6.28 -5.58 8.62
N CYS A 95 6.25 -4.25 8.48
CA CYS A 95 6.58 -3.54 7.24
C CYS A 95 6.98 -2.10 7.56
N ASP A 96 7.63 -1.46 6.61
CA ASP A 96 7.83 -0.02 6.62
C ASP A 96 6.52 0.67 6.26
N GLY A 97 6.34 1.90 6.73
CA GLY A 97 5.13 2.63 6.45
C GLY A 97 4.77 3.65 7.52
N ARG A 98 3.59 4.22 7.38
CA ARG A 98 3.05 5.20 8.31
C ARG A 98 1.92 4.61 9.13
N ILE A 99 2.00 4.68 10.45
CA ILE A 99 0.90 4.32 11.33
C ILE A 99 -0.24 5.31 11.09
N LEU A 100 -1.38 4.79 10.65
CA LEU A 100 -2.59 5.59 10.45
C LEU A 100 -3.50 5.52 11.66
N GLN A 101 -3.59 4.36 12.28
CA GLN A 101 -4.49 4.13 13.39
C GLN A 101 -4.03 2.95 14.22
N PHE A 102 -4.28 3.02 15.51
CA PHE A 102 -4.09 1.92 16.47
C PHE A 102 -5.12 2.03 17.59
N GLY A 103 -5.37 0.93 18.26
CA GLY A 103 -6.31 0.93 19.37
C GLY A 103 -6.69 -0.45 19.85
N LYS A 104 -7.67 -0.49 20.72
CA LYS A 104 -8.31 -1.73 21.19
C LYS A 104 -9.42 -2.15 20.25
N ILE A 105 -9.57 -3.46 20.08
CA ILE A 105 -10.73 -4.04 19.40
C ILE A 105 -11.90 -3.93 20.35
N GLN A 106 -12.95 -3.21 19.95
CA GLN A 106 -14.16 -3.00 20.73
C GLN A 106 -15.35 -3.62 20.00
N ASP A 107 -16.21 -4.30 20.74
CA ASP A 107 -17.41 -4.97 20.19
C ASP A 107 -17.11 -5.85 18.96
N ASN A 108 -15.98 -6.57 19.01
CA ASN A 108 -15.47 -7.36 17.88
C ASN A 108 -15.29 -6.58 16.57
N SER A 109 -15.08 -5.28 16.65
CA SER A 109 -14.92 -4.40 15.50
C SER A 109 -13.66 -3.56 15.61
N ILE A 110 -13.09 -3.25 14.45
CA ILE A 110 -11.96 -2.34 14.29
C ILE A 110 -12.46 -1.08 13.60
N LEU A 111 -12.15 0.08 14.19
CA LEU A 111 -12.40 1.34 13.53
C LEU A 111 -11.35 1.54 12.42
N GLN A 112 -11.78 1.55 11.16
CA GLN A 112 -10.88 1.78 10.04
C GLN A 112 -10.72 3.27 9.72
N VAL A 113 -9.62 3.56 9.02
CA VAL A 113 -9.41 4.86 8.37
C VAL A 113 -10.64 5.22 7.54
N LYS A 114 -11.16 6.43 7.68
CA LYS A 114 -12.42 6.96 7.12
C LYS A 114 -13.66 6.71 8.00
N GLY A 115 -13.49 6.35 9.28
CA GLY A 115 -14.59 6.25 10.22
C GLY A 115 -15.54 5.06 10.00
N LYS A 116 -15.15 4.09 9.16
CA LYS A 116 -15.91 2.86 8.98
C LYS A 116 -15.49 1.84 10.03
N SER A 117 -16.46 1.30 10.75
CA SER A 117 -16.25 0.13 11.61
C SER A 117 -16.33 -1.14 10.76
N THR A 118 -15.37 -2.03 10.92
CA THR A 118 -15.34 -3.31 10.22
C THR A 118 -15.24 -4.44 11.27
N PRO A 119 -16.15 -5.42 11.24
CA PRO A 119 -16.07 -6.56 12.14
C PRO A 119 -14.75 -7.32 11.95
N ILE A 120 -14.06 -7.64 13.04
CA ILE A 120 -12.81 -8.40 13.00
C ILE A 120 -12.97 -9.74 12.29
N ARG A 121 -14.11 -10.37 12.46
CA ARG A 121 -14.46 -11.64 11.80
C ARG A 121 -14.38 -11.52 10.27
N THR A 122 -14.81 -10.40 9.70
CA THR A 122 -14.73 -10.17 8.24
C THR A 122 -13.28 -10.07 7.78
N LEU A 123 -12.41 -9.41 8.56
CA LEU A 123 -10.98 -9.30 8.26
C LEU A 123 -10.24 -10.64 8.36
N LEU A 124 -10.71 -11.51 9.26
CA LEU A 124 -10.16 -12.85 9.48
C LEU A 124 -10.86 -13.94 8.65
N CYS A 125 -11.44 -13.58 7.50
CA CYS A 125 -12.09 -14.52 6.56
C CYS A 125 -13.17 -15.39 7.21
N ASN A 126 -13.88 -14.88 8.23
CA ASN A 126 -14.88 -15.59 9.02
C ASN A 126 -14.36 -16.78 9.86
N ASP A 127 -13.04 -16.84 10.08
CA ASP A 127 -12.47 -17.83 10.99
C ASP A 127 -12.89 -17.54 12.43
N LYS A 128 -13.60 -18.50 13.05
CA LYS A 128 -14.14 -18.36 14.40
C LYS A 128 -13.05 -18.48 15.47
N GLU A 129 -12.07 -19.35 15.25
CA GLU A 129 -10.98 -19.58 16.18
C GLU A 129 -10.09 -18.34 16.28
N LEU A 130 -9.61 -17.83 15.13
CA LEU A 130 -8.85 -16.58 15.08
C LEU A 130 -9.64 -15.40 15.64
N THR A 131 -10.94 -15.31 15.35
CA THR A 131 -11.78 -14.23 15.89
C THR A 131 -11.83 -14.28 17.42
N SER A 132 -11.89 -15.48 18.00
CA SER A 132 -11.89 -15.68 19.46
C SER A 132 -10.54 -15.28 20.09
N ILE A 133 -9.43 -15.64 19.45
CA ILE A 133 -8.08 -15.31 19.93
C ILE A 133 -7.86 -13.79 19.99
N TYR A 134 -8.32 -13.07 18.97
CA TYR A 134 -8.12 -11.61 18.88
C TYR A 134 -9.23 -10.78 19.52
N LYS A 135 -10.22 -11.41 20.12
CA LYS A 135 -11.25 -10.70 20.90
C LYS A 135 -10.59 -9.86 21.99
N ASP A 136 -11.03 -8.61 22.11
CA ASP A 136 -10.51 -7.64 23.10
C ASP A 136 -9.00 -7.33 22.95
N GLY A 137 -8.40 -7.75 21.84
CA GLY A 137 -7.02 -7.49 21.51
C GLY A 137 -6.75 -6.03 21.11
N SER A 138 -5.62 -5.84 20.45
CA SER A 138 -5.24 -4.53 19.92
C SER A 138 -5.01 -4.63 18.41
N PHE A 139 -5.20 -3.52 17.69
CA PHE A 139 -4.94 -3.45 16.27
C PHE A 139 -4.02 -2.27 15.94
N LEU A 140 -3.31 -2.41 14.84
CA LEU A 140 -2.46 -1.39 14.25
C LEU A 140 -2.69 -1.38 12.75
N THR A 141 -2.99 -0.21 12.18
CA THR A 141 -3.12 -0.02 10.74
C THR A 141 -1.93 0.77 10.22
N ILE A 142 -1.19 0.18 9.30
CA ILE A 142 -0.03 0.79 8.65
C ILE A 142 -0.37 1.06 7.20
N TYR A 143 -0.11 2.28 6.76
CA TYR A 143 -0.22 2.70 5.37
C TYR A 143 1.13 2.57 4.71
N LEU A 144 1.17 1.76 3.65
CA LEU A 144 2.33 1.60 2.78
C LEU A 144 2.27 2.65 1.67
N SER A 145 3.29 3.45 1.57
CA SER A 145 3.45 4.42 0.48
C SER A 145 4.32 3.82 -0.62
N PRO A 146 4.21 4.28 -1.87
CA PRO A 146 5.09 3.82 -2.96
C PRO A 146 6.59 3.98 -2.72
N LYS A 147 6.97 4.79 -1.75
CA LYS A 147 8.38 5.02 -1.36
C LYS A 147 8.90 4.03 -0.31
N ASP A 148 7.98 3.40 0.43
CA ASP A 148 8.27 2.48 1.54
C ASP A 148 8.62 1.07 1.04
#